data_6ed803d615ac858ea095e4ec5a7f350e
#
_entry.id   6ed803d615ac858ea095e4ec5a7f350e
#
_cell.length_a   1.000
_cell.length_b   1.000
_cell.length_c   1.000
_cell.angle_alpha   90.00
_cell.angle_beta   90.00
_cell.angle_gamma   90.00
#
_symmetry.space_group_name_H-M   'P 1'
#
loop_
_entity.id
_entity.type
_entity.pdbx_description
1 polymer ?
#
loop_
_entity_poly.entity_id
_entity_poly.type
_entity_poly.pdbx_seq_one_letter_code
_entity_poly.pdbx_strand_id
1 'polypeptide(L)'
;MSALGNIAAAQSAKTIGKYNEAVAYQEAAYARKKAAIKEKVYNTIERPRFVDQQKQQFSNFFVDALRTGAEYREGTTPFLVGVKNVQNQLFDLAMSDYNNEVLVNDQINQSLLLQAKGQGERLKGDLTARTQYMKAAGSLLTMGYNSQQAGQLVIS
;
A
#
# COMPACT_ATOMS: atom_id res chain seq x y z
N MET A 1 -21.64 -27.68 22.77
CA MET A 1 -22.20 -26.90 21.62
C MET A 1 -22.87 -27.87 20.67
N SER A 2 -24.03 -27.53 20.14
CA SER A 2 -24.74 -28.40 19.18
C SER A 2 -24.08 -28.37 17.80
N ALA A 3 -24.26 -29.43 17.00
CA ALA A 3 -23.74 -29.49 15.63
C ALA A 3 -24.21 -28.29 14.78
N LEU A 4 -25.47 -27.87 14.95
CA LEU A 4 -26.03 -26.68 14.28
C LEU A 4 -25.30 -25.39 14.68
N GLY A 5 -24.94 -25.23 15.95
CA GLY A 5 -24.17 -24.07 16.41
C GLY A 5 -22.76 -24.02 15.77
N ASN A 6 -22.10 -25.17 15.62
CA ASN A 6 -20.80 -25.24 14.95
C ASN A 6 -20.90 -24.94 13.44
N ILE A 7 -21.96 -25.36 12.77
CA ILE A 7 -22.20 -25.04 11.35
C ILE A 7 -22.46 -23.54 11.17
N ALA A 8 -23.26 -22.92 12.01
CA ALA A 8 -23.50 -21.48 11.98
C ALA A 8 -22.21 -20.68 12.23
N ALA A 9 -21.40 -21.11 13.21
CA ALA A 9 -20.09 -20.52 13.48
C ALA A 9 -19.10 -20.64 12.29
N ALA A 10 -19.13 -21.78 11.57
CA ALA A 10 -18.31 -21.98 10.38
C ALA A 10 -18.73 -21.03 9.25
N GLN A 11 -20.02 -20.86 8.99
CA GLN A 11 -20.53 -19.93 7.98
C GLN A 11 -20.19 -18.48 8.33
N SER A 12 -20.35 -18.09 9.59
CA SER A 12 -19.98 -16.75 10.08
C SER A 12 -18.49 -16.48 9.89
N ALA A 13 -17.62 -17.41 10.27
CA ALA A 13 -16.17 -17.26 10.10
C ALA A 13 -15.77 -17.06 8.63
N LYS A 14 -16.37 -17.83 7.72
CA LYS A 14 -16.13 -17.70 6.27
C LYS A 14 -16.62 -16.36 5.73
N THR A 15 -17.79 -15.89 6.18
CA THR A 15 -18.35 -14.60 5.76
C THR A 15 -17.49 -13.44 6.26
N ILE A 16 -17.06 -13.47 7.51
CA ILE A 16 -16.16 -12.47 8.10
C ILE A 16 -14.82 -12.45 7.34
N GLY A 17 -14.23 -13.61 7.05
CA GLY A 17 -12.98 -13.69 6.28
C GLY A 17 -13.10 -13.05 4.90
N LYS A 18 -14.20 -13.31 4.17
CA LYS A 18 -14.48 -12.69 2.88
C LYS A 18 -14.71 -11.18 2.98
N TYR A 19 -15.43 -10.73 4.00
CA TYR A 19 -15.66 -9.32 4.23
C TYR A 19 -14.34 -8.58 4.51
N ASN A 20 -13.50 -9.11 5.41
CA ASN A 20 -12.21 -8.53 5.72
C ASN A 20 -11.27 -8.50 4.52
N GLU A 21 -11.30 -9.54 3.68
CA GLU A 21 -10.58 -9.55 2.39
C GLU A 21 -11.07 -8.40 1.50
N ALA A 22 -12.37 -8.25 1.32
CA ALA A 22 -12.94 -7.20 0.46
C ALA A 22 -12.56 -5.79 0.96
N VAL A 23 -12.62 -5.55 2.26
CA VAL A 23 -12.18 -4.28 2.87
C VAL A 23 -10.69 -4.03 2.59
N ALA A 24 -9.84 -5.03 2.81
CA ALA A 24 -8.40 -4.90 2.55
C ALA A 24 -8.08 -4.62 1.06
N TYR A 25 -8.82 -5.22 0.14
CA TYR A 25 -8.70 -4.91 -1.30
C TYR A 25 -9.15 -3.49 -1.65
N GLN A 26 -10.20 -2.97 -1.00
CA GLN A 26 -10.63 -1.58 -1.19
C GLN A 26 -9.57 -0.60 -0.67
N GLU A 27 -9.01 -0.85 0.51
CA GLU A 27 -7.91 -0.06 1.08
C GLU A 27 -6.67 -0.10 0.16
N ALA A 28 -6.33 -1.27 -0.38
CA ALA A 28 -5.23 -1.45 -1.32
C ALA A 28 -5.47 -0.67 -2.63
N ALA A 29 -6.67 -0.69 -3.17
CA ALA A 29 -7.05 0.09 -4.35
C ALA A 29 -6.96 1.59 -4.08
N TYR A 30 -7.38 2.05 -2.89
CA TYR A 30 -7.25 3.44 -2.48
C TYR A 30 -5.78 3.87 -2.38
N ALA A 31 -4.90 3.06 -1.78
CA ALA A 31 -3.46 3.34 -1.71
C ALA A 31 -2.84 3.48 -3.11
N ARG A 32 -3.18 2.60 -4.06
CA ARG A 32 -2.75 2.72 -5.47
C ARG A 32 -3.25 3.99 -6.14
N LYS A 33 -4.53 4.32 -5.94
CA LYS A 33 -5.09 5.56 -6.48
C LYS A 33 -4.39 6.79 -5.92
N LYS A 34 -4.06 6.78 -4.63
CA LYS A 34 -3.30 7.85 -3.98
C LYS A 34 -1.89 7.97 -4.57
N ALA A 35 -1.19 6.86 -4.81
CA ALA A 35 0.11 6.83 -5.48
C ALA A 35 0.04 7.48 -6.87
N ALA A 36 -0.92 7.05 -7.71
CA ALA A 36 -1.10 7.58 -9.06
C ALA A 36 -1.45 9.08 -9.08
N ILE A 37 -2.27 9.54 -8.14
CA ILE A 37 -2.58 10.98 -8.01
C ILE A 37 -1.33 11.75 -7.63
N LYS A 38 -0.55 11.25 -6.66
CA LYS A 38 0.68 11.90 -6.20
C LYS A 38 1.71 12.01 -7.33
N GLU A 39 1.94 10.93 -8.05
CA GLU A 39 2.81 10.91 -9.22
C GLU A 39 2.35 11.91 -10.28
N LYS A 40 1.06 11.93 -10.58
CA LYS A 40 0.49 12.88 -11.53
C LYS A 40 0.68 14.33 -11.08
N VAL A 41 0.37 14.66 -9.82
CA VAL A 41 0.54 16.02 -9.27
C VAL A 41 2.01 16.43 -9.32
N TYR A 42 2.92 15.54 -8.93
CA TYR A 42 4.35 15.81 -9.02
C TYR A 42 4.76 16.13 -10.46
N ASN A 43 4.46 15.26 -11.41
CA ASN A 43 4.90 15.40 -12.79
C ASN A 43 4.26 16.59 -13.53
N THR A 44 3.01 16.96 -13.19
CA THR A 44 2.27 18.02 -13.91
C THR A 44 2.34 19.39 -13.22
N ILE A 45 2.62 19.46 -11.94
CA ILE A 45 2.57 20.70 -11.18
C ILE A 45 3.89 20.97 -10.43
N GLU A 46 4.30 20.06 -9.56
CA GLU A 46 5.41 20.34 -8.63
C GLU A 46 6.76 20.39 -9.36
N ARG A 47 7.06 19.39 -10.17
CA ARG A 47 8.30 19.31 -10.94
C ARG A 47 8.47 20.47 -11.94
N PRO A 48 7.49 20.84 -12.76
CA PRO A 48 7.58 22.02 -13.62
C PRO A 48 7.78 23.33 -12.83
N ARG A 49 7.06 23.53 -11.74
CA ARG A 49 7.23 24.72 -10.89
C ARG A 49 8.64 24.79 -10.30
N PHE A 50 9.17 23.66 -9.85
CA PHE A 50 10.52 23.58 -9.32
C PHE A 50 11.57 23.93 -10.40
N VAL A 51 11.44 23.39 -11.61
CA VAL A 51 12.30 23.72 -12.74
C VAL A 51 12.21 25.21 -13.10
N ASP A 52 11.02 25.79 -13.12
CA ASP A 52 10.84 27.20 -13.43
C ASP A 52 11.45 28.11 -12.35
N GLN A 53 11.31 27.75 -11.07
CA GLN A 53 11.99 28.48 -9.98
C GLN A 53 13.50 28.44 -10.12
N GLN A 54 14.07 27.29 -10.48
CA GLN A 54 15.51 27.16 -10.71
C GLN A 54 15.97 28.02 -11.88
N LYS A 55 15.23 28.03 -12.99
CA LYS A 55 15.51 28.91 -14.14
C LYS A 55 15.49 30.38 -13.76
N GLN A 56 14.50 30.81 -12.96
CA GLN A 56 14.41 32.19 -12.47
C GLN A 56 15.60 32.55 -11.59
N GLN A 57 15.99 31.66 -10.65
CA GLN A 57 17.16 31.88 -9.79
C GLN A 57 18.43 32.02 -10.61
N PHE A 58 18.64 31.17 -11.63
CA PHE A 58 19.78 31.26 -12.52
C PHE A 58 19.77 32.56 -13.35
N SER A 59 18.59 32.94 -13.88
CA SER A 59 18.43 34.17 -14.64
C SER A 59 18.75 35.41 -13.79
N ASN A 60 18.25 35.45 -12.54
CA ASN A 60 18.53 36.54 -11.60
C ASN A 60 20.04 36.62 -11.29
N PHE A 61 20.68 35.47 -11.02
CA PHE A 61 22.12 35.41 -10.81
C PHE A 61 22.89 35.97 -12.01
N PHE A 62 22.49 35.59 -13.22
CA PHE A 62 23.12 36.04 -14.46
C PHE A 62 22.97 37.55 -14.65
N VAL A 63 21.75 38.08 -14.46
CA VAL A 63 21.48 39.52 -14.53
C VAL A 63 22.27 40.31 -13.51
N ASP A 64 22.35 39.82 -12.27
CA ASP A 64 23.11 40.49 -11.20
C ASP A 64 24.64 40.46 -11.50
N ALA A 65 25.16 39.37 -12.03
CA ALA A 65 26.55 39.29 -12.46
C ALA A 65 26.86 40.33 -13.56
N LEU A 66 25.97 40.50 -14.54
CA LEU A 66 26.13 41.52 -15.57
C LEU A 66 26.03 42.97 -15.03
N ARG A 67 25.12 43.23 -14.08
CA ARG A 67 24.97 44.55 -13.44
C ARG A 67 26.20 45.00 -12.66
N THR A 68 26.93 44.06 -12.07
CA THR A 68 28.17 44.34 -11.35
C THR A 68 29.36 44.54 -12.30
N GLY A 69 29.16 44.49 -13.61
CA GLY A 69 30.22 44.63 -14.61
C GLY A 69 31.13 43.39 -14.70
N ALA A 70 30.70 42.26 -14.12
CA ALA A 70 31.47 41.03 -14.14
C ALA A 70 31.40 40.42 -15.56
N GLU A 71 32.54 40.07 -16.12
CA GLU A 71 32.60 39.29 -17.37
C GLU A 71 32.15 37.86 -17.12
N TYR A 72 31.09 37.46 -17.85
CA TYR A 72 30.60 36.08 -17.83
C TYR A 72 31.25 35.32 -19.02
N ARG A 73 32.49 34.88 -18.83
CA ARG A 73 33.32 34.20 -19.82
C ARG A 73 33.95 32.96 -19.18
N GLU A 74 34.22 31.94 -19.97
CA GLU A 74 34.89 30.74 -19.54
C GLU A 74 36.16 31.06 -18.73
N GLY A 75 36.31 30.42 -17.55
CA GLY A 75 37.43 30.62 -16.64
C GLY A 75 37.28 31.80 -15.64
N THR A 76 36.25 32.65 -15.80
CA THR A 76 35.97 33.72 -14.82
C THR A 76 35.19 33.20 -13.62
N THR A 77 35.36 33.88 -12.46
CA THR A 77 34.64 33.49 -11.21
C THR A 77 33.11 33.44 -11.40
N PRO A 78 32.45 34.41 -12.03
CA PRO A 78 31.01 34.33 -12.28
C PRO A 78 30.59 33.14 -13.10
N PHE A 79 31.39 32.77 -14.13
CA PHE A 79 31.14 31.59 -14.93
C PHE A 79 31.24 30.30 -14.11
N LEU A 80 32.29 30.14 -13.30
CA LEU A 80 32.50 28.96 -12.47
C LEU A 80 31.38 28.82 -11.40
N VAL A 81 30.96 29.94 -10.80
CA VAL A 81 29.82 29.97 -9.86
C VAL A 81 28.53 29.57 -10.58
N GLY A 82 28.30 30.09 -11.80
CA GLY A 82 27.14 29.71 -12.62
C GLY A 82 27.09 28.21 -12.91
N VAL A 83 28.21 27.62 -13.33
CA VAL A 83 28.32 26.16 -13.57
C VAL A 83 28.03 25.37 -12.30
N LYS A 84 28.58 25.78 -11.16
CA LYS A 84 28.32 25.13 -9.88
C LYS A 84 26.85 25.23 -9.47
N ASN A 85 26.22 26.38 -9.70
CA ASN A 85 24.77 26.55 -9.43
C ASN A 85 23.92 25.62 -10.29
N VAL A 86 24.25 25.48 -11.59
CA VAL A 86 23.54 24.52 -12.47
C VAL A 86 23.73 23.08 -11.99
N GLN A 87 24.94 22.69 -11.58
CA GLN A 87 25.19 21.36 -11.03
C GLN A 87 24.38 21.10 -9.76
N ASN A 88 24.32 22.07 -8.84
CA ASN A 88 23.51 21.97 -7.63
C ASN A 88 22.02 21.85 -7.96
N GLN A 89 21.51 22.65 -8.92
CA GLN A 89 20.13 22.59 -9.37
C GLN A 89 19.76 21.24 -9.98
N LEU A 90 20.64 20.65 -10.78
CA LEU A 90 20.44 19.30 -11.34
C LEU A 90 20.43 18.24 -10.22
N PHE A 91 21.31 18.37 -9.24
CA PHE A 91 21.30 17.48 -8.06
C PHE A 91 19.98 17.61 -7.27
N ASP A 92 19.53 18.84 -6.98
CA ASP A 92 18.30 19.09 -6.25
C ASP A 92 17.08 18.53 -7.00
N LEU A 93 17.06 18.67 -8.34
CA LEU A 93 16.01 18.08 -9.17
C LEU A 93 16.03 16.56 -9.11
N ALA A 94 17.21 15.94 -9.24
CA ALA A 94 17.36 14.49 -9.13
C ALA A 94 16.92 13.97 -7.75
N MET A 95 17.25 14.69 -6.67
CA MET A 95 16.79 14.36 -5.33
C MET A 95 15.28 14.50 -5.16
N SER A 96 14.69 15.53 -5.77
CA SER A 96 13.23 15.71 -5.78
C SER A 96 12.51 14.58 -6.53
N ASP A 97 13.03 14.20 -7.72
CA ASP A 97 12.54 13.08 -8.52
C ASP A 97 12.63 11.76 -7.72
N TYR A 98 13.78 11.48 -7.09
CA TYR A 98 14.00 10.31 -6.25
C TYR A 98 13.04 10.28 -5.04
N ASN A 99 12.90 11.39 -4.32
CA ASN A 99 12.01 11.45 -3.16
C ASN A 99 10.55 11.18 -3.55
N ASN A 100 10.10 11.70 -4.70
CA ASN A 100 8.77 11.41 -5.21
C ASN A 100 8.61 9.92 -5.55
N GLU A 101 9.59 9.31 -6.22
CA GLU A 101 9.59 7.88 -6.54
C GLU A 101 9.50 7.01 -5.28
N VAL A 102 10.30 7.32 -4.25
CA VAL A 102 10.25 6.62 -2.95
C VAL A 102 8.86 6.71 -2.34
N LEU A 103 8.24 7.89 -2.33
CA LEU A 103 6.90 8.09 -1.77
C LEU A 103 5.81 7.36 -2.56
N VAL A 104 5.91 7.29 -3.88
CA VAL A 104 5.00 6.54 -4.75
C VAL A 104 5.16 5.04 -4.50
N ASN A 105 6.39 4.54 -4.48
CA ASN A 105 6.71 3.14 -4.22
C ASN A 105 6.26 2.69 -2.84
N ASP A 106 6.38 3.55 -1.82
CA ASP A 106 5.89 3.25 -0.48
C ASP A 106 4.36 3.01 -0.47
N GLN A 107 3.59 3.85 -1.17
CA GLN A 107 2.14 3.66 -1.32
C GLN A 107 1.79 2.38 -2.09
N ILE A 108 2.57 2.02 -3.11
CA ILE A 108 2.39 0.78 -3.86
C ILE A 108 2.69 -0.43 -2.97
N ASN A 109 3.79 -0.40 -2.21
CA ASN A 109 4.15 -1.45 -1.27
C ASN A 109 3.10 -1.62 -0.17
N GLN A 110 2.57 -0.52 0.36
CA GLN A 110 1.45 -0.54 1.30
C GLN A 110 0.22 -1.22 0.70
N SER A 111 -0.10 -0.93 -0.58
CA SER A 111 -1.18 -1.62 -1.29
C SER A 111 -0.95 -3.13 -1.39
N LEU A 112 0.28 -3.57 -1.68
CA LEU A 112 0.62 -5.00 -1.76
C LEU A 112 0.49 -5.69 -0.39
N LEU A 113 0.95 -5.04 0.68
CA LEU A 113 0.80 -5.53 2.05
C LEU A 113 -0.68 -5.67 2.46
N LEU A 114 -1.51 -4.70 2.10
CA LEU A 114 -2.96 -4.76 2.34
C LEU A 114 -3.62 -5.92 1.58
N GLN A 115 -3.22 -6.18 0.34
CA GLN A 115 -3.71 -7.33 -0.42
C GLN A 115 -3.29 -8.66 0.23
N ALA A 116 -2.02 -8.79 0.63
CA ALA A 116 -1.54 -9.98 1.33
C ALA A 116 -2.28 -10.20 2.67
N LYS A 117 -2.52 -9.11 3.42
CA LYS A 117 -3.34 -9.14 4.64
C LYS A 117 -4.75 -9.64 4.35
N GLY A 118 -5.41 -9.12 3.30
CA GLY A 118 -6.75 -9.56 2.91
C GLY A 118 -6.82 -11.04 2.58
N GLN A 119 -5.85 -11.56 1.83
CA GLN A 119 -5.73 -13.00 1.55
C GLN A 119 -5.53 -13.82 2.84
N GLY A 120 -4.71 -13.32 3.77
CA GLY A 120 -4.50 -13.94 5.08
C GLY A 120 -5.78 -14.02 5.90
N GLU A 121 -6.57 -12.94 5.93
CA GLU A 121 -7.86 -12.92 6.65
C GLU A 121 -8.88 -13.91 6.03
N ARG A 122 -8.93 -14.02 4.71
CA ARG A 122 -9.75 -15.03 4.05
C ARG A 122 -9.31 -16.44 4.42
N LEU A 123 -8.01 -16.74 4.33
CA LEU A 123 -7.45 -18.05 4.68
C LEU A 123 -7.78 -18.40 6.15
N LYS A 124 -7.62 -17.45 7.06
CA LYS A 124 -7.98 -17.61 8.48
C LYS A 124 -9.47 -17.94 8.64
N GLY A 125 -10.35 -17.23 7.93
CA GLY A 125 -11.79 -17.51 7.92
C GLY A 125 -12.10 -18.93 7.41
N ASP A 126 -11.48 -19.36 6.31
CA ASP A 126 -11.66 -20.69 5.74
C ASP A 126 -11.12 -21.80 6.66
N LEU A 127 -9.97 -21.61 7.29
CA LEU A 127 -9.41 -22.56 8.27
C LEU A 127 -10.28 -22.69 9.51
N THR A 128 -10.76 -21.56 10.04
CA THR A 128 -11.68 -21.55 11.16
C THR A 128 -12.98 -22.27 10.80
N ALA A 129 -13.54 -22.02 9.63
CA ALA A 129 -14.74 -22.71 9.15
C ALA A 129 -14.54 -24.22 9.05
N ARG A 130 -13.41 -24.67 8.47
CA ARG A 130 -13.07 -26.11 8.40
C ARG A 130 -12.99 -26.75 9.78
N THR A 131 -12.36 -26.09 10.75
CA THR A 131 -12.28 -26.56 12.14
C THR A 131 -13.66 -26.71 12.76
N GLN A 132 -14.55 -25.75 12.55
CA GLN A 132 -15.92 -25.80 13.06
C GLN A 132 -16.77 -26.90 12.38
N TYR A 133 -16.60 -27.12 11.08
CA TYR A 133 -17.26 -28.23 10.39
C TYR A 133 -16.77 -29.60 10.89
N MET A 134 -15.47 -29.77 11.17
CA MET A 134 -14.96 -31.00 11.79
C MET A 134 -15.53 -31.25 13.17
N LYS A 135 -15.66 -30.19 14.01
CA LYS A 135 -16.34 -30.26 15.32
C LYS A 135 -17.81 -30.62 15.18
N ALA A 136 -18.51 -30.08 14.19
CA ALA A 136 -19.90 -30.43 13.90
C ALA A 136 -20.04 -31.90 13.52
N ALA A 137 -19.18 -32.41 12.63
CA ALA A 137 -19.16 -33.83 12.23
C ALA A 137 -18.88 -34.76 13.41
N GLY A 138 -17.89 -34.44 14.25
CA GLY A 138 -17.61 -35.19 15.46
C GLY A 138 -18.78 -35.24 16.46
N SER A 139 -19.49 -34.12 16.62
CA SER A 139 -20.67 -34.07 17.50
C SER A 139 -21.86 -34.88 16.95
N LEU A 140 -22.04 -34.97 15.63
CA LEU A 140 -23.04 -35.82 15.01
C LEU A 140 -22.74 -37.31 15.17
N LEU A 141 -21.47 -37.69 15.01
CA LEU A 141 -21.03 -39.08 15.20
C LEU A 141 -21.25 -39.56 16.67
N THR A 142 -20.91 -38.72 17.66
CA THR A 142 -21.15 -39.03 19.05
C THR A 142 -22.64 -39.12 19.43
N MET A 143 -23.48 -38.27 18.83
CA MET A 143 -24.95 -38.36 19.01
C MET A 143 -25.49 -39.63 18.38
N GLY A 144 -25.03 -40.04 17.21
CA GLY A 144 -25.45 -41.29 16.53
C GLY A 144 -25.06 -42.52 17.37
N TYR A 145 -23.85 -42.55 17.92
CA TYR A 145 -23.36 -43.64 18.75
C TYR A 145 -24.17 -43.77 20.06
N ASN A 146 -24.41 -42.66 20.74
CA ASN A 146 -25.22 -42.64 21.97
C ASN A 146 -26.69 -43.04 21.75
N SER A 147 -27.28 -42.72 20.59
CA SER A 147 -28.64 -43.11 20.27
C SER A 147 -28.76 -44.61 19.98
N GLN A 148 -27.73 -45.25 19.40
CA GLN A 148 -27.67 -46.71 19.23
C GLN A 148 -27.57 -47.45 20.56
N GLN A 149 -26.74 -46.97 21.50
CA GLN A 149 -26.64 -47.58 22.82
C GLN A 149 -27.95 -47.44 23.64
N ALA A 150 -28.63 -46.30 23.53
CA ALA A 150 -29.93 -46.11 24.18
C ALA A 150 -31.03 -47.02 23.61
N GLY A 151 -30.99 -47.33 22.32
CA GLY A 151 -31.91 -48.25 21.63
C GLY A 151 -31.71 -49.74 22.04
N GLN A 152 -30.49 -50.13 22.39
CA GLN A 152 -30.19 -51.51 22.89
C GLN A 152 -30.68 -51.75 24.32
N LEU A 153 -30.78 -50.74 25.17
CA LEU A 153 -31.24 -50.86 26.53
C LEU A 153 -32.77 -50.98 26.67
N VAL A 154 -33.54 -50.72 25.61
CA VAL A 154 -35.01 -50.79 25.62
C VAL A 154 -35.52 -52.15 25.19
N ILE A 155 -34.67 -53.06 24.67
CA ILE A 155 -35.04 -54.37 24.10
C ILE A 155 -34.61 -55.54 25.05
N SER A 156 -34.07 -55.26 26.21
CA SER A 156 -33.76 -56.23 27.27
C SER A 156 -34.72 -56.07 28.45
#